data_18a8967cacac154128496e8eab9530e7
#
_entry.id   18a8967cacac154128496e8eab9530e7
#
_cell.length_a   1.000
_cell.length_b   1.000
_cell.length_c   1.000
_cell.angle_alpha   90.00
_cell.angle_beta   90.00
_cell.angle_gamma   90.00
#
_symmetry.space_group_name_H-M   'P 1'
#
loop_
_entity.id
_entity.type
_entity.pdbx_description
1 polymer ?
#
loop_
_entity_poly.entity_id
_entity_poly.type
_entity_poly.pdbx_seq_one_letter_code
_entity_poly.pdbx_strand_id
1 'polypeptide(L)'
;MLQDLDLLKKHFSVKVVNVCLLHDLKGTLITPVRLIAGSIWADVLFCWSANLDTFVAVAASQLVNKKTVVAVGGVDVTAIPEIGYGQALYKTGHFCQMFVLHRAVRVLPNSRDAEKGALGLLNDNAKVTLIYLGIDVEKFLPSGTKVDKVITVGVVNRSNLKRKGLETFVKSAAYLPDIEFLLIGDFLDDSINYLKSIASRNVTFTGFVTESELIKYYQAAKVYVQVSAHEAFGASLAEAMASGCVPVVTNRGAIPEVVGNTGIYVPYGDSAATAAGILEALKSDKGKRARERIENCFSAQKRELALWKTIKEL
;
A
#
# COMPACT_ATOMS: atom_id res chain seq x y z
N MET A 1 -7.44 -1.10 -4.31
CA MET A 1 -8.61 -1.92 -4.69
C MET A 1 -9.71 -1.08 -5.32
N LEU A 2 -10.33 -0.12 -4.61
CA LEU A 2 -11.41 0.72 -5.19
C LEU A 2 -10.98 1.47 -6.45
N GLN A 3 -9.79 2.06 -6.44
CA GLN A 3 -9.23 2.74 -7.61
C GLN A 3 -9.13 1.82 -8.85
N ASP A 4 -8.66 0.58 -8.69
CA ASP A 4 -8.58 -0.36 -9.83
C ASP A 4 -9.96 -0.70 -10.36
N LEU A 5 -10.97 -0.82 -9.48
CA LEU A 5 -12.36 -1.04 -9.88
C LEU A 5 -12.86 0.08 -10.80
N ASP A 6 -12.58 1.34 -10.44
CA ASP A 6 -12.98 2.50 -11.23
C ASP A 6 -12.23 2.55 -12.57
N LEU A 7 -10.93 2.22 -12.58
CA LEU A 7 -10.13 2.13 -13.80
C LEU A 7 -10.65 1.03 -14.74
N LEU A 8 -10.95 -0.15 -14.21
CA LEU A 8 -11.46 -1.28 -15.00
C LEU A 8 -12.85 -1.00 -15.58
N LYS A 9 -13.74 -0.34 -14.84
CA LYS A 9 -15.09 0.04 -15.32
C LYS A 9 -15.09 0.97 -16.52
N LYS A 10 -14.00 1.71 -16.77
CA LYS A 10 -13.88 2.56 -17.95
C LYS A 10 -13.76 1.76 -19.25
N HIS A 11 -13.26 0.53 -19.18
CA HIS A 11 -12.88 -0.27 -20.35
C HIS A 11 -13.62 -1.60 -20.46
N PHE A 12 -14.18 -2.09 -19.35
CA PHE A 12 -14.81 -3.41 -19.26
C PHE A 12 -16.15 -3.35 -18.56
N SER A 13 -17.02 -4.29 -18.88
CA SER A 13 -18.24 -4.58 -18.11
C SER A 13 -17.81 -5.30 -16.82
N VAL A 14 -17.99 -4.68 -15.66
CA VAL A 14 -17.47 -5.19 -14.38
C VAL A 14 -18.59 -5.52 -13.41
N LYS A 15 -18.61 -6.76 -12.91
CA LYS A 15 -19.46 -7.22 -11.83
C LYS A 15 -18.61 -7.48 -10.58
N VAL A 16 -18.95 -6.83 -9.48
CA VAL A 16 -18.24 -7.02 -8.21
C VAL A 16 -18.90 -8.13 -7.40
N VAL A 17 -18.09 -9.10 -6.97
CA VAL A 17 -18.50 -10.14 -6.04
C VAL A 17 -17.72 -9.96 -4.74
N ASN A 18 -18.41 -9.51 -3.69
CA ASN A 18 -17.81 -9.43 -2.35
C ASN A 18 -17.76 -10.82 -1.74
N VAL A 19 -16.58 -11.22 -1.31
CA VAL A 19 -16.34 -12.49 -0.63
C VAL A 19 -16.34 -12.23 0.87
N CYS A 20 -17.23 -12.88 1.61
CA CYS A 20 -17.38 -12.75 3.06
C CYS A 20 -17.26 -14.14 3.69
N LEU A 21 -16.09 -14.76 3.58
CA LEU A 21 -15.80 -16.00 4.29
C LEU A 21 -15.48 -15.68 5.75
N LEU A 22 -16.01 -16.48 6.67
CA LEU A 22 -15.75 -16.42 8.13
C LEU A 22 -16.42 -15.28 8.91
N HIS A 23 -17.17 -14.37 8.27
CA HIS A 23 -17.88 -13.32 9.00
C HIS A 23 -19.32 -13.69 9.40
N ASP A 24 -19.93 -14.63 8.66
CA ASP A 24 -21.32 -15.06 8.88
C ASP A 24 -21.55 -16.41 8.18
N LEU A 25 -22.28 -17.32 8.84
CA LEU A 25 -22.61 -18.64 8.30
C LEU A 25 -23.39 -18.58 6.98
N LYS A 26 -24.30 -17.60 6.83
CA LYS A 26 -25.06 -17.40 5.58
C LYS A 26 -24.14 -16.92 4.46
N GLY A 27 -23.22 -15.99 4.75
CA GLY A 27 -22.21 -15.52 3.81
C GLY A 27 -21.29 -16.65 3.34
N THR A 28 -20.87 -17.51 4.24
CA THR A 28 -20.01 -18.66 3.92
C THR A 28 -20.67 -19.66 2.96
N LEU A 29 -21.97 -19.92 3.10
CA LEU A 29 -22.71 -20.82 2.21
C LEU A 29 -23.08 -20.19 0.85
N ILE A 30 -23.42 -18.91 0.83
CA ILE A 30 -23.87 -18.21 -0.38
C ILE A 30 -22.66 -17.78 -1.26
N THR A 31 -21.54 -17.46 -0.67
CA THR A 31 -20.36 -16.96 -1.39
C THR A 31 -19.88 -17.89 -2.50
N PRO A 32 -19.71 -19.22 -2.32
CA PRO A 32 -19.31 -20.13 -3.40
C PRO A 32 -20.29 -20.11 -4.60
N VAL A 33 -21.61 -20.06 -4.33
CA VAL A 33 -22.61 -20.01 -5.39
C VAL A 33 -22.51 -18.70 -6.17
N ARG A 34 -22.34 -17.56 -5.48
CA ARG A 34 -22.15 -16.26 -6.13
C ARG A 34 -20.87 -16.19 -6.95
N LEU A 35 -19.79 -16.81 -6.46
CA LEU A 35 -18.51 -16.90 -7.16
C LEU A 35 -18.63 -17.74 -8.43
N ILE A 36 -19.28 -18.91 -8.38
CA ILE A 36 -19.51 -19.74 -9.55
C ILE A 36 -20.40 -18.98 -10.57
N ALA A 37 -21.50 -18.40 -10.14
CA ALA A 37 -22.39 -17.62 -11.02
C ALA A 37 -21.67 -16.40 -11.62
N GLY A 38 -20.84 -15.71 -10.83
CA GLY A 38 -19.97 -14.62 -11.31
C GLY A 38 -18.92 -15.10 -12.31
N SER A 39 -18.32 -16.26 -12.05
CA SER A 39 -17.34 -16.87 -12.93
C SER A 39 -17.95 -17.33 -14.28
N ILE A 40 -19.16 -17.86 -14.27
CA ILE A 40 -19.88 -18.23 -15.51
C ILE A 40 -20.13 -16.98 -16.37
N TRP A 41 -20.51 -15.88 -15.73
CA TRP A 41 -20.79 -14.61 -16.42
C TRP A 41 -19.52 -13.94 -16.98
N ALA A 42 -18.40 -14.01 -16.26
CA ALA A 42 -17.18 -13.29 -16.62
C ALA A 42 -16.35 -14.04 -17.65
N ASP A 43 -15.59 -13.31 -18.47
CA ASP A 43 -14.52 -13.86 -19.30
C ASP A 43 -13.23 -14.01 -18.49
N VAL A 44 -12.97 -13.03 -17.59
CA VAL A 44 -11.78 -12.98 -16.74
C VAL A 44 -12.20 -12.61 -15.31
N LEU A 45 -11.70 -13.34 -14.32
CA LEU A 45 -11.77 -12.95 -12.92
C LEU A 45 -10.55 -12.09 -12.58
N PHE A 46 -10.78 -10.91 -11.99
CA PHE A 46 -9.73 -10.06 -11.45
C PHE A 46 -9.81 -10.06 -9.93
N CYS A 47 -8.74 -10.48 -9.27
CA CYS A 47 -8.66 -10.61 -7.82
C CYS A 47 -7.53 -9.74 -7.26
N TRP A 48 -7.71 -9.23 -6.02
CA TRP A 48 -6.67 -8.58 -5.25
C TRP A 48 -6.24 -9.48 -4.10
N SER A 49 -4.92 -9.59 -3.89
CA SER A 49 -4.31 -10.44 -2.87
C SER A 49 -4.41 -11.93 -3.17
N ALA A 50 -3.47 -12.71 -2.66
CA ALA A 50 -3.44 -14.18 -2.81
C ALA A 50 -3.87 -14.89 -1.49
N ASN A 51 -4.97 -14.42 -0.88
CA ASN A 51 -5.49 -14.88 0.40
C ASN A 51 -6.55 -15.99 0.26
N LEU A 52 -7.18 -16.38 1.37
CA LEU A 52 -8.23 -17.39 1.44
C LEU A 52 -9.45 -17.04 0.56
N ASP A 53 -9.86 -15.77 0.55
CA ASP A 53 -11.01 -15.32 -0.25
C ASP A 53 -10.74 -15.50 -1.74
N THR A 54 -9.54 -15.12 -2.16
CA THR A 54 -9.08 -15.31 -3.55
C THR A 54 -8.88 -16.79 -3.88
N PHE A 55 -8.43 -17.61 -2.93
CA PHE A 55 -8.34 -19.07 -3.13
C PHE A 55 -9.71 -19.63 -3.53
N VAL A 56 -10.79 -19.28 -2.82
CA VAL A 56 -12.14 -19.78 -3.15
C VAL A 56 -12.60 -19.23 -4.50
N ALA A 57 -12.32 -17.98 -4.83
CA ALA A 57 -12.66 -17.38 -6.12
C ALA A 57 -11.94 -18.08 -7.28
N VAL A 58 -10.64 -18.33 -7.13
CA VAL A 58 -9.84 -19.06 -8.14
C VAL A 58 -10.31 -20.51 -8.27
N ALA A 59 -10.61 -21.21 -7.17
CA ALA A 59 -11.15 -22.57 -7.22
C ALA A 59 -12.50 -22.60 -7.97
N ALA A 60 -13.40 -21.65 -7.70
CA ALA A 60 -14.68 -21.53 -8.42
C ALA A 60 -14.46 -21.27 -9.93
N SER A 61 -13.53 -20.41 -10.31
CA SER A 61 -13.22 -20.12 -11.70
C SER A 61 -12.67 -21.34 -12.46
N GLN A 62 -11.87 -22.17 -11.80
CA GLN A 62 -11.33 -23.40 -12.38
C GLN A 62 -12.44 -24.40 -12.71
N LEU A 63 -13.51 -24.50 -11.88
CA LEU A 63 -14.65 -25.40 -12.14
C LEU A 63 -15.39 -25.06 -13.45
N VAL A 64 -15.33 -23.81 -13.89
CA VAL A 64 -15.99 -23.32 -15.11
C VAL A 64 -14.99 -22.88 -16.17
N ASN A 65 -13.72 -23.29 -16.04
CA ASN A 65 -12.63 -23.06 -16.99
C ASN A 65 -12.44 -21.57 -17.37
N LYS A 66 -12.45 -20.67 -16.35
CA LYS A 66 -12.26 -19.23 -16.57
C LYS A 66 -10.87 -18.77 -16.15
N LYS A 67 -10.35 -17.78 -16.89
CA LYS A 67 -9.06 -17.16 -16.63
C LYS A 67 -9.11 -16.29 -15.37
N THR A 68 -8.04 -16.31 -14.58
CA THR A 68 -7.92 -15.48 -13.37
C THR A 68 -6.66 -14.64 -13.44
N VAL A 69 -6.81 -13.35 -13.15
CA VAL A 69 -5.72 -12.38 -12.97
C VAL A 69 -5.67 -12.00 -11.51
N VAL A 70 -4.50 -11.99 -10.91
CA VAL A 70 -4.33 -11.68 -9.49
C VAL A 70 -3.33 -10.54 -9.31
N ALA A 71 -3.81 -9.42 -8.78
CA ALA A 71 -2.94 -8.33 -8.33
C ALA A 71 -2.41 -8.64 -6.92
N VAL A 72 -1.10 -8.55 -6.74
CA VAL A 72 -0.43 -8.89 -5.48
C VAL A 72 0.40 -7.73 -4.95
N GLY A 73 0.47 -7.66 -3.61
CA GLY A 73 1.34 -6.74 -2.88
C GLY A 73 2.33 -7.50 -2.01
N GLY A 74 3.04 -6.79 -1.13
CA GLY A 74 4.09 -7.39 -0.30
C GLY A 74 3.61 -8.54 0.59
N VAL A 75 2.45 -8.40 1.24
CA VAL A 75 1.93 -9.44 2.15
C VAL A 75 1.72 -10.78 1.44
N ASP A 76 1.41 -10.72 0.14
CA ASP A 76 1.11 -11.89 -0.67
C ASP A 76 2.34 -12.65 -1.16
N VAL A 77 3.50 -11.99 -1.21
CA VAL A 77 4.70 -12.54 -1.88
C VAL A 77 5.98 -12.35 -1.08
N THR A 78 5.89 -11.72 0.09
CA THR A 78 7.03 -11.47 0.98
C THR A 78 6.80 -12.14 2.33
N ALA A 79 7.85 -12.62 2.98
CA ALA A 79 7.83 -13.14 4.33
C ALA A 79 8.96 -12.51 5.14
N ILE A 80 8.61 -11.77 6.21
CA ILE A 80 9.56 -11.10 7.09
C ILE A 80 9.23 -11.49 8.53
N PRO A 81 9.84 -12.58 9.04
CA PRO A 81 9.53 -13.14 10.37
C PRO A 81 9.75 -12.13 11.50
N GLU A 82 10.76 -11.27 11.41
CA GLU A 82 11.18 -10.33 12.45
C GLU A 82 10.07 -9.31 12.80
N ILE A 83 9.16 -9.04 11.86
CA ILE A 83 8.02 -8.15 12.06
C ILE A 83 6.66 -8.85 11.90
N GLY A 84 6.66 -10.19 11.77
CA GLY A 84 5.44 -10.98 11.59
C GLY A 84 4.67 -10.65 10.29
N TYR A 85 5.37 -10.26 9.22
CA TYR A 85 4.76 -9.80 7.97
C TYR A 85 4.89 -10.82 6.86
N GLY A 86 3.76 -11.16 6.23
CA GLY A 86 3.68 -12.07 5.09
C GLY A 86 2.80 -13.29 5.34
N GLN A 87 2.00 -13.67 4.35
CA GLN A 87 1.10 -14.83 4.43
C GLN A 87 1.86 -16.15 4.52
N ALA A 88 3.04 -16.24 3.90
CA ALA A 88 3.87 -17.44 3.92
C ALA A 88 4.37 -17.86 5.32
N LEU A 89 4.24 -16.98 6.33
CA LEU A 89 4.55 -17.31 7.72
C LEU A 89 3.54 -18.29 8.35
N TYR A 90 2.35 -18.43 7.75
CA TYR A 90 1.28 -19.29 8.22
C TYR A 90 1.00 -20.40 7.21
N LYS A 91 0.93 -21.66 7.66
CA LYS A 91 0.74 -22.85 6.77
C LYS A 91 -0.48 -22.71 5.84
N THR A 92 -1.61 -22.28 6.39
CA THR A 92 -2.84 -22.05 5.61
C THR A 92 -2.70 -20.89 4.63
N GLY A 93 -2.09 -19.79 5.06
CA GLY A 93 -1.81 -18.63 4.19
C GLY A 93 -0.89 -19.00 3.04
N HIS A 94 0.18 -19.73 3.33
CA HIS A 94 1.12 -20.23 2.31
C HIS A 94 0.44 -21.16 1.29
N PHE A 95 -0.40 -22.09 1.77
CA PHE A 95 -1.15 -22.98 0.87
C PHE A 95 -2.07 -22.18 -0.08
N CYS A 96 -2.86 -21.24 0.44
CA CYS A 96 -3.74 -20.40 -0.36
C CYS A 96 -2.94 -19.56 -1.37
N GLN A 97 -1.87 -18.94 -0.91
CA GLN A 97 -0.94 -18.17 -1.73
C GLN A 97 -0.42 -18.98 -2.92
N MET A 98 0.16 -20.16 -2.66
CA MET A 98 0.72 -21.03 -3.69
C MET A 98 -0.34 -21.49 -4.69
N PHE A 99 -1.51 -21.92 -4.20
CA PHE A 99 -2.62 -22.32 -5.07
C PHE A 99 -3.03 -21.18 -6.01
N VAL A 100 -3.27 -19.99 -5.46
CA VAL A 100 -3.71 -18.81 -6.22
C VAL A 100 -2.68 -18.41 -7.27
N LEU A 101 -1.42 -18.29 -6.88
CA LEU A 101 -0.36 -17.84 -7.78
C LEU A 101 -0.13 -18.84 -8.92
N HIS A 102 -0.14 -20.15 -8.66
CA HIS A 102 0.08 -21.16 -9.69
C HIS A 102 -1.10 -21.30 -10.65
N ARG A 103 -2.33 -21.04 -10.22
CA ARG A 103 -3.55 -21.14 -11.04
C ARG A 103 -3.88 -19.87 -11.82
N ALA A 104 -3.41 -18.73 -11.39
CA ALA A 104 -3.58 -17.47 -12.12
C ALA A 104 -2.88 -17.55 -13.49
N VAL A 105 -3.53 -16.99 -14.53
CA VAL A 105 -2.92 -16.83 -15.86
C VAL A 105 -2.00 -15.63 -15.91
N ARG A 106 -2.24 -14.62 -15.04
CA ARG A 106 -1.36 -13.46 -14.82
C ARG A 106 -1.32 -13.12 -13.35
N VAL A 107 -0.12 -12.82 -12.86
CA VAL A 107 0.16 -12.28 -11.53
C VAL A 107 0.71 -10.87 -11.72
N LEU A 108 0.09 -9.89 -11.08
CA LEU A 108 0.37 -8.48 -11.25
C LEU A 108 0.94 -7.89 -9.96
N PRO A 109 2.25 -7.99 -9.70
CA PRO A 109 2.88 -7.31 -8.57
C PRO A 109 2.80 -5.79 -8.75
N ASN A 110 2.63 -5.10 -7.62
CA ASN A 110 2.47 -3.63 -7.58
C ASN A 110 3.80 -2.88 -7.38
N SER A 111 4.92 -3.59 -7.30
CA SER A 111 6.28 -3.05 -7.12
C SER A 111 7.31 -4.08 -7.57
N ARG A 112 8.56 -3.65 -7.82
CA ARG A 112 9.68 -4.57 -8.11
C ARG A 112 10.02 -5.46 -6.92
N ASP A 113 9.84 -4.95 -5.70
CA ASP A 113 10.00 -5.77 -4.49
C ASP A 113 8.98 -6.93 -4.46
N ALA A 114 7.71 -6.64 -4.75
CA ALA A 114 6.67 -7.66 -4.87
C ALA A 114 6.87 -8.56 -6.11
N GLU A 115 7.37 -8.03 -7.23
CA GLU A 115 7.75 -8.79 -8.42
C GLU A 115 8.81 -9.83 -8.09
N LYS A 116 9.88 -9.41 -7.42
CA LYS A 116 10.95 -10.32 -6.96
C LYS A 116 10.40 -11.44 -6.07
N GLY A 117 9.50 -11.10 -5.14
CA GLY A 117 8.83 -12.08 -4.30
C GLY A 117 7.98 -13.08 -5.11
N ALA A 118 7.17 -12.58 -6.06
CA ALA A 118 6.34 -13.41 -6.93
C ALA A 118 7.17 -14.35 -7.82
N LEU A 119 8.26 -13.84 -8.41
CA LEU A 119 9.20 -14.64 -9.22
C LEU A 119 9.90 -15.72 -8.40
N GLY A 120 10.19 -15.45 -7.12
CA GLY A 120 10.77 -16.44 -6.22
C GLY A 120 9.81 -17.58 -5.83
N LEU A 121 8.51 -17.35 -5.91
CA LEU A 121 7.46 -18.34 -5.63
C LEU A 121 7.00 -19.10 -6.89
N LEU A 122 7.12 -18.45 -8.05
CA LEU A 122 6.69 -18.98 -9.34
C LEU A 122 7.92 -19.28 -10.20
N ASN A 123 8.09 -20.53 -10.62
CA ASN A 123 9.13 -20.89 -11.59
C ASN A 123 8.75 -20.52 -13.05
N ASP A 124 7.79 -19.63 -13.24
CA ASP A 124 7.23 -19.23 -14.54
C ASP A 124 7.15 -17.70 -14.64
N ASN A 125 8.21 -17.11 -15.19
CA ASN A 125 8.34 -15.67 -15.35
C ASN A 125 7.30 -15.09 -16.35
N ALA A 126 6.80 -15.91 -17.29
CA ALA A 126 5.84 -15.46 -18.29
C ALA A 126 4.47 -15.06 -17.71
N LYS A 127 4.16 -15.54 -16.50
CA LYS A 127 2.92 -15.17 -15.78
C LYS A 127 3.01 -13.88 -14.99
N VAL A 128 4.20 -13.40 -14.71
CA VAL A 128 4.41 -12.22 -13.85
C VAL A 128 4.55 -10.98 -14.71
N THR A 129 3.71 -9.99 -14.48
CA THR A 129 3.74 -8.69 -15.16
C THR A 129 3.68 -7.57 -14.14
N LEU A 130 4.78 -6.82 -14.00
CA LEU A 130 4.84 -5.68 -13.09
C LEU A 130 3.88 -4.57 -13.53
N ILE A 131 2.92 -4.25 -12.70
CA ILE A 131 2.02 -3.11 -12.87
C ILE A 131 1.98 -2.33 -11.58
N TYR A 132 2.72 -1.22 -11.53
CA TYR A 132 2.79 -0.35 -10.36
C TYR A 132 1.41 0.11 -9.88
N LEU A 133 1.29 0.35 -8.57
CA LEU A 133 0.13 1.04 -8.05
C LEU A 133 0.05 2.44 -8.67
N GLY A 134 -1.15 2.84 -9.07
CA GLY A 134 -1.40 4.17 -9.64
C GLY A 134 -1.78 5.18 -8.56
N ILE A 135 -1.35 6.41 -8.73
CA ILE A 135 -1.73 7.55 -7.87
C ILE A 135 -2.54 8.55 -8.72
N ASP A 136 -3.67 8.96 -8.21
CA ASP A 136 -4.48 10.02 -8.82
C ASP A 136 -3.82 11.38 -8.55
N VAL A 137 -2.94 11.80 -9.47
CA VAL A 137 -2.15 13.01 -9.33
C VAL A 137 -2.98 14.29 -9.46
N GLU A 138 -4.17 14.21 -10.04
CA GLU A 138 -5.12 15.32 -10.11
C GLU A 138 -5.85 15.51 -8.78
N LYS A 139 -6.12 14.43 -8.07
CA LYS A 139 -6.72 14.44 -6.74
C LYS A 139 -5.73 14.93 -5.68
N PHE A 140 -4.50 14.45 -5.74
CA PHE A 140 -3.42 14.79 -4.80
C PHE A 140 -2.56 15.95 -5.33
N LEU A 141 -3.22 17.07 -5.69
CA LEU A 141 -2.54 18.29 -6.14
C LEU A 141 -1.95 19.07 -4.96
N PRO A 142 -0.74 19.64 -5.11
CA PRO A 142 -0.27 20.67 -4.19
C PRO A 142 -1.23 21.86 -4.19
N SER A 143 -1.49 22.43 -3.03
CA SER A 143 -2.32 23.62 -2.89
C SER A 143 -1.80 24.50 -1.76
N GLY A 144 -1.77 25.80 -1.98
CA GLY A 144 -1.30 26.77 -1.00
C GLY A 144 0.19 26.68 -0.70
N THR A 145 0.61 27.31 0.38
CA THR A 145 1.99 27.31 0.87
C THR A 145 2.17 26.20 1.91
N LYS A 146 3.19 25.39 1.75
CA LYS A 146 3.58 24.40 2.74
C LYS A 146 4.04 25.07 4.02
N VAL A 147 3.61 24.54 5.17
CA VAL A 147 4.07 24.96 6.48
C VAL A 147 5.05 23.94 7.05
N ASP A 148 5.88 24.36 8.01
CA ASP A 148 6.87 23.50 8.69
C ASP A 148 6.14 22.52 9.63
N LYS A 149 5.48 21.55 9.01
CA LYS A 149 4.70 20.48 9.63
C LYS A 149 5.15 19.14 9.10
N VAL A 150 5.24 18.16 10.00
CA VAL A 150 5.69 16.80 9.72
C VAL A 150 4.55 15.82 9.93
N ILE A 151 4.25 15.01 8.94
CA ILE A 151 3.15 14.05 9.03
C ILE A 151 3.60 12.63 8.69
N THR A 152 2.89 11.67 9.25
CA THR A 152 2.90 10.27 8.83
C THR A 152 1.47 9.72 8.77
N VAL A 153 1.21 8.74 7.90
CA VAL A 153 -0.10 8.10 7.78
C VAL A 153 0.02 6.61 8.04
N GLY A 154 -0.75 6.14 9.01
CA GLY A 154 -0.78 4.72 9.33
C GLY A 154 -1.78 4.39 10.43
N VAL A 155 -2.50 3.29 10.23
CA VAL A 155 -3.34 2.71 11.27
C VAL A 155 -2.47 2.33 12.47
N VAL A 156 -2.89 2.72 13.66
CA VAL A 156 -2.19 2.41 14.92
C VAL A 156 -2.69 1.07 15.44
N ASN A 157 -1.81 0.09 15.39
CA ASN A 157 -1.96 -1.22 16.01
C ASN A 157 -0.59 -1.83 16.30
N ARG A 158 -0.56 -2.90 17.08
CA ARG A 158 0.68 -3.57 17.52
C ARG A 158 1.62 -3.96 16.36
N SER A 159 1.06 -4.44 15.26
CA SER A 159 1.84 -4.80 14.08
C SER A 159 2.51 -3.58 13.43
N ASN A 160 1.79 -2.47 13.33
CA ASN A 160 2.26 -1.27 12.65
C ASN A 160 3.25 -0.43 13.47
N LEU A 161 3.33 -0.61 14.81
CA LEU A 161 4.35 0.09 15.61
C LEU A 161 5.75 -0.12 15.04
N LYS A 162 6.11 -1.37 14.77
CA LYS A 162 7.40 -1.74 14.17
C LYS A 162 7.36 -1.65 12.64
N ARG A 163 6.38 -2.28 12.01
CA ARG A 163 6.33 -2.37 10.55
C ARG A 163 6.34 -1.00 9.87
N LYS A 164 5.51 -0.07 10.34
CA LYS A 164 5.46 1.31 9.79
C LYS A 164 6.44 2.28 10.47
N GLY A 165 7.14 1.85 11.54
CA GLY A 165 8.07 2.69 12.27
C GLY A 165 7.39 3.82 13.04
N LEU A 166 6.12 3.62 13.48
CA LEU A 166 5.34 4.67 14.16
C LEU A 166 6.00 5.10 15.46
N GLU A 167 6.63 4.17 16.18
CA GLU A 167 7.40 4.45 17.38
C GLU A 167 8.60 5.37 17.08
N THR A 168 9.34 5.09 16.02
CA THR A 168 10.48 5.91 15.58
C THR A 168 10.05 7.32 15.22
N PHE A 169 8.92 7.44 14.49
CA PHE A 169 8.32 8.74 14.16
C PHE A 169 7.98 9.54 15.40
N VAL A 170 7.25 8.95 16.37
CA VAL A 170 6.85 9.61 17.60
C VAL A 170 8.06 10.05 18.44
N LYS A 171 9.06 9.17 18.60
CA LYS A 171 10.29 9.49 19.34
C LYS A 171 11.13 10.57 18.65
N SER A 172 11.10 10.69 17.34
CA SER A 172 11.85 11.71 16.61
C SER A 172 11.36 13.13 16.91
N ALA A 173 10.09 13.30 17.28
CA ALA A 173 9.50 14.60 17.61
C ALA A 173 10.14 15.26 18.83
N ALA A 174 10.65 14.50 19.78
CA ALA A 174 11.32 15.02 20.98
C ALA A 174 12.60 15.81 20.67
N TYR A 175 13.25 15.54 19.52
CA TYR A 175 14.43 16.27 19.06
C TYR A 175 14.08 17.59 18.36
N LEU A 176 12.80 17.84 18.06
CA LEU A 176 12.32 18.97 17.27
C LEU A 176 11.10 19.62 17.95
N PRO A 177 11.25 20.16 19.17
CA PRO A 177 10.11 20.55 20.02
C PRO A 177 9.25 21.68 19.44
N ASP A 178 9.80 22.50 18.54
CA ASP A 178 9.11 23.63 17.89
C ASP A 178 8.40 23.26 16.59
N ILE A 179 8.53 22.01 16.14
CA ILE A 179 7.91 21.49 14.92
C ILE A 179 6.68 20.65 15.28
N GLU A 180 5.56 20.88 14.60
CA GLU A 180 4.33 20.10 14.78
C GLU A 180 4.43 18.76 14.05
N PHE A 181 4.15 17.68 14.77
CA PHE A 181 4.09 16.31 14.25
C PHE A 181 2.66 15.78 14.31
N LEU A 182 2.17 15.21 13.18
CA LEU A 182 0.86 14.56 13.13
C LEU A 182 1.00 13.11 12.73
N LEU A 183 0.47 12.21 13.56
CA LEU A 183 0.22 10.83 13.20
C LEU A 183 -1.26 10.67 12.84
N ILE A 184 -1.51 10.41 11.56
CA ILE A 184 -2.85 10.34 10.97
C ILE A 184 -3.23 8.88 10.74
N GLY A 185 -4.36 8.45 11.30
CA GLY A 185 -4.89 7.11 11.08
C GLY A 185 -5.63 6.55 12.27
N ASP A 186 -6.49 5.57 12.01
CA ASP A 186 -7.37 4.96 12.99
C ASP A 186 -6.61 4.19 14.09
N PHE A 187 -7.22 4.02 15.24
CA PHE A 187 -6.68 3.31 16.40
C PHE A 187 -7.44 2.00 16.58
N LEU A 188 -6.78 0.87 16.27
CA LEU A 188 -7.44 -0.45 16.29
C LEU A 188 -7.19 -1.24 17.57
N ASP A 189 -6.23 -0.84 18.41
CA ASP A 189 -5.91 -1.49 19.67
C ASP A 189 -5.24 -0.51 20.65
N ASP A 190 -4.85 -1.01 21.84
CA ASP A 190 -4.24 -0.24 22.90
C ASP A 190 -2.84 0.31 22.60
N SER A 191 -2.27 0.04 21.42
CA SER A 191 -0.96 0.58 21.01
C SER A 191 -0.94 2.09 20.98
N ILE A 192 -2.09 2.74 20.82
CA ILE A 192 -2.22 4.20 20.92
C ILE A 192 -1.83 4.72 22.30
N ASN A 193 -2.16 4.00 23.38
CA ASN A 193 -1.81 4.41 24.74
C ASN A 193 -0.28 4.38 24.94
N TYR A 194 0.37 3.35 24.38
CA TYR A 194 1.83 3.28 24.37
C TYR A 194 2.44 4.45 23.60
N LEU A 195 1.98 4.73 22.37
CA LEU A 195 2.51 5.86 21.59
C LEU A 195 2.32 7.20 22.32
N LYS A 196 1.15 7.41 22.94
CA LYS A 196 0.89 8.62 23.74
C LYS A 196 1.81 8.73 24.96
N SER A 197 2.18 7.61 25.61
CA SER A 197 3.07 7.62 26.77
C SER A 197 4.52 8.01 26.46
N ILE A 198 4.96 7.82 25.20
CA ILE A 198 6.32 8.16 24.75
C ILE A 198 6.38 9.45 23.90
N ALA A 199 5.22 10.04 23.61
CA ALA A 199 5.11 11.22 22.76
C ALA A 199 5.54 12.49 23.51
N SER A 200 6.27 13.36 22.83
CA SER A 200 6.48 14.73 23.25
C SER A 200 5.23 15.58 22.95
N ARG A 201 5.12 16.75 23.60
CA ARG A 201 3.93 17.62 23.54
C ARG A 201 3.57 18.14 22.13
N ASN A 202 4.51 18.09 21.20
CA ASN A 202 4.35 18.54 19.82
C ASN A 202 3.82 17.45 18.88
N VAL A 203 3.45 16.27 19.40
CA VAL A 203 2.86 15.17 18.62
C VAL A 203 1.34 15.16 18.80
N THR A 204 0.61 15.24 17.70
CA THR A 204 -0.84 15.10 17.66
C THR A 204 -1.22 13.78 16.96
N PHE A 205 -2.16 13.05 17.56
CA PHE A 205 -2.77 11.83 17.02
C PHE A 205 -4.19 12.18 16.56
N THR A 206 -4.45 12.13 15.26
CA THR A 206 -5.74 12.59 14.71
C THR A 206 -6.87 11.55 14.84
N GLY A 207 -6.53 10.27 14.90
CA GLY A 207 -7.50 9.21 14.65
C GLY A 207 -7.85 9.10 13.17
N PHE A 208 -9.01 8.47 12.90
CA PHE A 208 -9.56 8.40 11.55
C PHE A 208 -9.85 9.80 11.00
N VAL A 209 -9.49 10.02 9.76
CA VAL A 209 -9.83 11.23 9.00
C VAL A 209 -10.45 10.83 7.65
N THR A 210 -11.32 11.66 7.13
CA THR A 210 -11.88 11.47 5.78
C THR A 210 -10.79 11.69 4.72
N GLU A 211 -10.99 11.16 3.53
CA GLU A 211 -10.04 11.37 2.43
C GLU A 211 -9.85 12.85 2.07
N SER A 212 -10.92 13.64 2.14
CA SER A 212 -10.84 15.08 1.90
C SER A 212 -10.02 15.83 2.96
N GLU A 213 -10.05 15.39 4.21
CA GLU A 213 -9.20 15.92 5.27
C GLU A 213 -7.76 15.48 5.11
N LEU A 214 -7.53 14.21 4.73
CA LEU A 214 -6.20 13.67 4.46
C LEU A 214 -5.48 14.45 3.35
N ILE A 215 -6.19 14.80 2.27
CA ILE A 215 -5.67 15.64 1.20
C ILE A 215 -5.22 17.00 1.74
N LYS A 216 -6.01 17.63 2.60
CA LYS A 216 -5.64 18.92 3.23
C LYS A 216 -4.38 18.79 4.10
N TYR A 217 -4.23 17.69 4.84
CA TYR A 217 -3.01 17.43 5.61
C TYR A 217 -1.80 17.27 4.70
N TYR A 218 -1.91 16.52 3.60
CA TYR A 218 -0.83 16.40 2.61
C TYR A 218 -0.49 17.76 1.98
N GLN A 219 -1.49 18.57 1.66
CA GLN A 219 -1.30 19.90 1.08
C GLN A 219 -0.59 20.86 2.02
N ALA A 220 -0.93 20.84 3.30
CA ALA A 220 -0.35 21.74 4.30
C ALA A 220 1.07 21.33 4.72
N ALA A 221 1.33 20.05 4.90
CA ALA A 221 2.59 19.57 5.47
C ALA A 221 3.75 19.64 4.46
N LYS A 222 4.92 20.12 4.94
CA LYS A 222 6.15 20.16 4.15
C LYS A 222 6.85 18.80 4.09
N VAL A 223 6.80 18.03 5.17
CA VAL A 223 7.53 16.77 5.29
C VAL A 223 6.57 15.60 5.53
N TYR A 224 6.75 14.53 4.77
CA TYR A 224 6.11 13.25 5.02
C TYR A 224 7.15 12.20 5.44
N VAL A 225 6.90 11.54 6.57
CA VAL A 225 7.82 10.53 7.13
C VAL A 225 7.26 9.13 6.94
N GLN A 226 8.05 8.23 6.32
CA GLN A 226 7.74 6.81 6.16
C GLN A 226 8.95 5.96 6.54
N VAL A 227 9.18 5.80 7.84
CA VAL A 227 10.35 5.05 8.37
C VAL A 227 10.01 3.58 8.62
N SER A 228 9.37 2.95 7.64
CA SER A 228 8.89 1.58 7.72
C SER A 228 10.02 0.55 7.63
N ALA A 229 9.83 -0.59 8.30
CA ALA A 229 10.64 -1.79 8.11
C ALA A 229 10.42 -2.43 6.73
N HIS A 230 9.20 -2.32 6.22
CA HIS A 230 8.82 -2.81 4.88
C HIS A 230 7.55 -2.13 4.39
N GLU A 231 7.52 -1.80 3.11
CA GLU A 231 6.33 -1.39 2.37
C GLU A 231 6.29 -2.10 1.00
N ALA A 232 5.09 -2.52 0.60
CA ALA A 232 4.86 -3.15 -0.69
C ALA A 232 4.91 -2.16 -1.85
N PHE A 233 4.50 -0.91 -1.60
CA PHE A 233 4.57 0.24 -2.49
C PHE A 233 4.65 1.54 -1.68
N GLY A 234 3.77 1.70 -0.68
CA GLY A 234 3.67 2.93 0.10
C GLY A 234 2.71 3.94 -0.54
N ALA A 235 1.44 3.58 -0.70
CA ALA A 235 0.44 4.46 -1.32
C ALA A 235 0.38 5.84 -0.66
N SER A 236 0.28 5.90 0.68
CA SER A 236 0.23 7.17 1.42
C SER A 236 1.50 8.02 1.22
N LEU A 237 2.68 7.38 1.08
CA LEU A 237 3.93 8.06 0.73
C LEU A 237 3.84 8.68 -0.67
N ALA A 238 3.37 7.93 -1.65
CA ALA A 238 3.24 8.40 -3.02
C ALA A 238 2.17 9.50 -3.16
N GLU A 239 1.06 9.42 -2.42
CA GLU A 239 0.04 10.47 -2.32
C GLU A 239 0.61 11.77 -1.72
N ALA A 240 1.38 11.65 -0.63
CA ALA A 240 2.07 12.79 -0.02
C ALA A 240 3.10 13.42 -0.97
N MET A 241 3.87 12.60 -1.68
CA MET A 241 4.80 13.06 -2.72
C MET A 241 4.07 13.76 -3.87
N ALA A 242 2.94 13.20 -4.35
CA ALA A 242 2.09 13.84 -5.35
C ALA A 242 1.58 15.20 -4.88
N SER A 243 1.27 15.34 -3.60
CA SER A 243 0.87 16.60 -2.95
C SER A 243 2.06 17.55 -2.67
N GLY A 244 3.28 17.20 -3.08
CA GLY A 244 4.47 18.04 -2.95
C GLY A 244 5.15 18.00 -1.58
N CYS A 245 4.91 16.97 -0.76
CA CYS A 245 5.68 16.74 0.47
C CYS A 245 7.10 16.25 0.15
N VAL A 246 8.07 16.66 0.96
CA VAL A 246 9.44 16.09 0.92
C VAL A 246 9.44 14.80 1.73
N PRO A 247 9.77 13.64 1.11
CA PRO A 247 9.76 12.37 1.83
C PRO A 247 11.03 12.16 2.65
N VAL A 248 10.88 11.77 3.92
CA VAL A 248 11.94 11.23 4.80
C VAL A 248 11.63 9.75 5.03
N VAL A 249 12.51 8.87 4.59
CA VAL A 249 12.17 7.45 4.40
C VAL A 249 13.32 6.51 4.76
N THR A 250 12.99 5.24 4.98
CA THR A 250 13.98 4.16 5.04
C THR A 250 14.30 3.61 3.65
N ASN A 251 15.46 2.96 3.51
CA ASN A 251 15.85 2.24 2.30
C ASN A 251 15.40 0.77 2.38
N ARG A 252 14.07 0.50 2.46
CA ARG A 252 13.52 -0.85 2.66
C ARG A 252 12.29 -1.12 1.79
N GLY A 253 12.12 -2.41 1.38
CA GLY A 253 11.02 -2.82 0.52
C GLY A 253 10.94 -2.00 -0.77
N ALA A 254 9.74 -1.61 -1.17
CA ALA A 254 9.51 -0.81 -2.37
C ALA A 254 9.75 0.71 -2.19
N ILE A 255 10.07 1.19 -0.99
CA ILE A 255 10.26 2.63 -0.74
C ILE A 255 11.30 3.25 -1.67
N PRO A 256 12.50 2.65 -1.89
CA PRO A 256 13.53 3.24 -2.76
C PRO A 256 13.08 3.38 -4.21
N GLU A 257 12.29 2.44 -4.72
CA GLU A 257 11.80 2.52 -6.10
C GLU A 257 10.72 3.58 -6.28
N VAL A 258 9.93 3.87 -5.24
CA VAL A 258 8.93 4.95 -5.27
C VAL A 258 9.60 6.31 -5.13
N VAL A 259 10.51 6.48 -4.17
CA VAL A 259 11.13 7.77 -3.83
C VAL A 259 12.29 8.13 -4.77
N GLY A 260 13.12 7.16 -5.17
CA GLY A 260 14.33 7.42 -5.95
C GLY A 260 15.25 8.39 -5.23
N ASN A 261 15.73 9.41 -5.94
CA ASN A 261 16.62 10.45 -5.41
C ASN A 261 15.88 11.72 -4.92
N THR A 262 14.55 11.67 -4.80
CA THR A 262 13.72 12.84 -4.46
C THR A 262 13.44 12.96 -2.97
N GLY A 263 13.94 12.05 -2.13
CA GLY A 263 13.76 12.05 -0.69
C GLY A 263 15.06 12.10 0.10
N ILE A 264 14.91 11.97 1.41
CA ILE A 264 15.99 11.86 2.38
C ILE A 264 15.90 10.48 3.03
N TYR A 265 17.00 9.73 2.98
CA TYR A 265 17.06 8.37 3.49
C TYR A 265 17.67 8.33 4.89
N VAL A 266 17.01 7.62 5.80
CA VAL A 266 17.42 7.46 7.19
C VAL A 266 17.45 5.98 7.59
N PRO A 267 18.27 5.58 8.59
CA PRO A 267 18.27 4.22 9.11
C PRO A 267 16.92 3.87 9.77
N TYR A 268 16.46 2.63 9.57
CA TYR A 268 15.28 2.12 10.25
C TYR A 268 15.51 2.04 11.78
N GLY A 269 14.53 2.50 12.56
CA GLY A 269 14.56 2.46 14.02
C GLY A 269 15.39 3.55 14.70
N ASP A 270 16.05 4.42 13.93
CA ASP A 270 16.86 5.53 14.45
C ASP A 270 16.06 6.84 14.47
N SER A 271 15.55 7.20 15.66
CA SER A 271 14.76 8.43 15.84
C SER A 271 15.59 9.71 15.76
N ALA A 272 16.88 9.67 16.14
CA ALA A 272 17.76 10.82 16.05
C ALA A 272 18.15 11.12 14.59
N ALA A 273 18.52 10.09 13.83
CA ALA A 273 18.75 10.22 12.39
C ALA A 273 17.47 10.64 11.65
N THR A 274 16.30 10.15 12.08
CA THR A 274 15.01 10.57 11.51
C THR A 274 14.77 12.06 11.74
N ALA A 275 15.03 12.57 12.93
CA ALA A 275 14.92 14.00 13.26
C ALA A 275 15.90 14.85 12.44
N ALA A 276 17.14 14.41 12.27
CA ALA A 276 18.12 15.10 11.42
C ALA A 276 17.64 15.15 9.95
N GLY A 277 17.14 14.03 9.43
CA GLY A 277 16.57 13.98 8.09
C GLY A 277 15.34 14.88 7.90
N ILE A 278 14.50 15.01 8.94
CA ILE A 278 13.36 15.95 8.93
C ILE A 278 13.86 17.40 8.84
N LEU A 279 14.88 17.79 9.62
CA LEU A 279 15.46 19.13 9.54
C LEU A 279 16.04 19.44 8.15
N GLU A 280 16.67 18.46 7.52
CA GLU A 280 17.14 18.58 6.13
C GLU A 280 15.95 18.76 5.17
N ALA A 281 14.89 17.96 5.35
CA ALA A 281 13.69 18.02 4.52
C ALA A 281 12.96 19.36 4.64
N LEU A 282 12.88 19.94 5.83
CA LEU A 282 12.26 21.25 6.07
C LEU A 282 12.99 22.39 5.34
N LYS A 283 14.29 22.25 5.09
CA LYS A 283 15.09 23.23 4.33
C LYS A 283 15.13 22.94 2.82
N SER A 284 14.61 21.80 2.39
CA SER A 284 14.71 21.32 1.02
C SER A 284 13.55 21.78 0.14
N ASP A 285 13.81 21.89 -1.16
CA ASP A 285 12.84 22.12 -2.24
C ASP A 285 12.47 20.82 -3.01
N LYS A 286 12.92 19.67 -2.53
CA LYS A 286 12.71 18.36 -3.18
C LYS A 286 11.24 17.99 -3.41
N GLY A 287 10.28 18.64 -2.75
CA GLY A 287 8.85 18.34 -2.89
C GLY A 287 8.33 18.46 -4.32
N LYS A 288 8.81 19.44 -5.10
CA LYS A 288 8.47 19.53 -6.51
C LYS A 288 8.97 18.32 -7.32
N ARG A 289 10.22 17.94 -7.12
CA ARG A 289 10.82 16.77 -7.79
C ARG A 289 10.17 15.46 -7.35
N ALA A 290 9.73 15.37 -6.07
CA ALA A 290 8.98 14.23 -5.57
C ALA A 290 7.64 14.09 -6.31
N ARG A 291 6.90 15.19 -6.52
CA ARG A 291 5.68 15.20 -7.32
C ARG A 291 5.93 14.79 -8.76
N GLU A 292 6.87 15.42 -9.45
CA GLU A 292 7.24 15.12 -10.84
C GLU A 292 7.54 13.61 -11.02
N ARG A 293 8.19 12.99 -10.03
CA ARG A 293 8.46 11.56 -10.05
C ARG A 293 7.18 10.72 -10.02
N ILE A 294 6.22 11.06 -9.14
CA ILE A 294 4.96 10.32 -9.08
C ILE A 294 4.16 10.48 -10.38
N GLU A 295 4.05 11.69 -10.91
CA GLU A 295 3.40 11.97 -12.19
C GLU A 295 4.02 11.15 -13.33
N ASN A 296 5.34 11.15 -13.41
CA ASN A 296 6.08 10.52 -14.49
C ASN A 296 6.16 8.99 -14.38
N CYS A 297 6.09 8.40 -13.18
CA CYS A 297 6.34 6.98 -12.99
C CYS A 297 5.13 6.20 -12.49
N PHE A 298 4.24 6.82 -11.70
CA PHE A 298 3.23 6.10 -10.91
C PHE A 298 1.83 6.72 -11.00
N SER A 299 1.51 7.42 -12.08
CA SER A 299 0.16 8.00 -12.24
C SER A 299 -0.90 6.92 -12.46
N ALA A 300 -2.15 7.22 -12.06
CA ALA A 300 -3.30 6.34 -12.26
C ALA A 300 -3.52 6.00 -13.74
N GLN A 301 -3.24 6.94 -14.66
CA GLN A 301 -3.35 6.73 -16.10
C GLN A 301 -2.38 5.65 -16.61
N LYS A 302 -1.15 5.60 -16.07
CA LYS A 302 -0.19 4.54 -16.43
C LYS A 302 -0.66 3.17 -15.97
N ARG A 303 -1.21 3.08 -14.75
CA ARG A 303 -1.81 1.84 -14.24
C ARG A 303 -3.02 1.42 -15.07
N GLU A 304 -3.91 2.35 -15.39
CA GLU A 304 -5.09 2.13 -16.23
C GLU A 304 -4.71 1.49 -17.57
N LEU A 305 -3.76 2.12 -18.29
CA LEU A 305 -3.29 1.62 -19.58
C LEU A 305 -2.67 0.23 -19.48
N ALA A 306 -1.84 -0.01 -18.44
CA ALA A 306 -1.21 -1.30 -18.25
C ALA A 306 -2.22 -2.40 -17.92
N LEU A 307 -3.19 -2.13 -17.03
CA LEU A 307 -4.27 -3.07 -16.70
C LEU A 307 -5.12 -3.40 -17.94
N TRP A 308 -5.56 -2.36 -18.66
CA TRP A 308 -6.35 -2.53 -19.89
C TRP A 308 -5.63 -3.40 -20.92
N LYS A 309 -4.36 -3.10 -21.21
CA LYS A 309 -3.54 -3.86 -22.15
C LYS A 309 -3.40 -5.32 -21.72
N THR A 310 -3.03 -5.56 -20.47
CA THR A 310 -2.81 -6.91 -19.94
C THR A 310 -4.08 -7.76 -19.97
N ILE A 311 -5.24 -7.20 -19.64
CA ILE A 311 -6.50 -7.95 -19.63
C ILE A 311 -7.01 -8.18 -21.07
N LYS A 312 -6.81 -7.24 -21.97
CA LYS A 312 -7.23 -7.37 -23.37
C LYS A 312 -6.44 -8.46 -24.13
N GLU A 313 -5.22 -8.75 -23.73
CA GLU A 313 -4.36 -9.79 -24.32
C GLU A 313 -4.72 -11.21 -23.84
N LEU A 314 -5.67 -11.38 -22.90
CA LEU A 314 -6.09 -12.68 -22.39
C LEU A 314 -7.23 -13.28 -23.21
#